data_9e40da0a8ef01507e74612dc5ea2cc97
#
_entry.id   9e40da0a8ef01507e74612dc5ea2cc97
#
_cell.length_a   1.000
_cell.length_b   1.000
_cell.length_c   1.000
_cell.angle_alpha   90.00
_cell.angle_beta   90.00
_cell.angle_gamma   90.00
#
_symmetry.space_group_name_H-M   'P 1'
#
loop_
_entity.id
_entity.type
_entity.pdbx_description
1 polymer ?
#
loop_
_entity_poly.entity_id
_entity_poly.type
_entity_poly.pdbx_seq_one_letter_code
_entity_poly.pdbx_strand_id
1 'polypeptide(L)'
;MQIKTLLLISLAGGLAVAGLSGCQKRVKAPDIAGACYYVGYPKAGGLKFNELSKNEPDLEHCAVRLYNARMDMMATRTAGEQTIGAYNGTFLFASGREVRYSRHYEGPAFPLLVKAPDGRLVAPGSVVQEEAPTGTQVTVDIPKDLPQMPSDAKK
;
A
#
# COMPACT_ATOMS: atom_id res chain seq x y z
N MET A 1 3.64 82.68 19.67
CA MET A 1 2.70 82.18 18.71
C MET A 1 3.45 81.47 17.61
N GLN A 2 3.57 80.18 17.67
CA GLN A 2 4.31 79.37 16.70
C GLN A 2 3.40 78.32 16.17
N ILE A 3 3.12 78.37 14.91
CA ILE A 3 2.34 77.42 14.14
C ILE A 3 3.25 76.23 13.77
N LYS A 4 2.97 75.05 14.34
CA LYS A 4 3.73 73.90 14.04
C LYS A 4 3.10 73.16 12.84
N THR A 5 3.81 73.14 11.73
CA THR A 5 3.50 72.45 10.51
C THR A 5 3.71 70.96 10.75
N LEU A 6 2.64 70.15 10.68
CA LEU A 6 2.68 68.70 10.71
C LEU A 6 2.97 68.15 9.31
N LEU A 7 4.16 67.56 9.14
CA LEU A 7 4.55 66.79 7.96
C LEU A 7 4.02 65.34 8.10
N LEU A 8 3.05 65.03 7.30
CA LEU A 8 2.58 63.66 7.14
C LEU A 8 3.48 62.93 6.15
N ILE A 9 4.36 62.06 6.65
CA ILE A 9 5.13 61.13 5.84
C ILE A 9 4.36 59.82 5.76
N SER A 10 3.69 59.58 4.63
CA SER A 10 3.05 58.33 4.29
C SER A 10 4.10 57.33 3.81
N LEU A 11 4.49 56.41 4.67
CA LEU A 11 5.34 55.29 4.33
C LEU A 11 4.49 54.17 3.72
N ALA A 12 4.43 54.08 2.40
CA ALA A 12 3.88 52.98 1.67
C ALA A 12 4.84 51.78 1.75
N GLY A 13 4.71 50.98 2.81
CA GLY A 13 5.44 49.71 2.98
C GLY A 13 4.81 48.64 2.12
N GLY A 14 5.35 48.40 0.92
CA GLY A 14 5.00 47.22 0.11
C GLY A 14 5.53 45.97 0.77
N LEU A 15 4.65 45.14 1.36
CA LEU A 15 4.97 43.75 1.77
C LEU A 15 5.16 42.93 0.50
N ALA A 16 6.39 42.75 0.06
CA ALA A 16 6.75 41.71 -0.87
C ALA A 16 6.72 40.36 -0.11
N VAL A 17 5.58 39.65 -0.20
CA VAL A 17 5.47 38.28 0.25
C VAL A 17 6.26 37.43 -0.76
N ALA A 18 7.56 37.26 -0.51
CA ALA A 18 8.36 36.28 -1.20
C ALA A 18 7.83 34.89 -0.82
N GLY A 19 6.96 34.33 -1.67
CA GLY A 19 6.50 32.94 -1.57
C GLY A 19 7.69 32.02 -1.64
N LEU A 20 8.18 31.55 -0.50
CA LEU A 20 9.10 30.42 -0.40
C LEU A 20 8.36 29.16 -0.84
N SER A 21 8.22 28.98 -2.15
CA SER A 21 7.87 27.68 -2.75
C SER A 21 9.03 26.74 -2.49
N GLY A 22 9.13 26.23 -1.26
CA GLY A 22 10.05 25.16 -0.93
C GLY A 22 9.69 23.97 -1.79
N CYS A 23 10.52 23.68 -2.80
CA CYS A 23 10.46 22.40 -3.49
C CYS A 23 10.71 21.30 -2.46
N GLN A 24 9.64 20.78 -1.86
CA GLN A 24 9.75 19.58 -1.03
C GLN A 24 10.29 18.47 -1.91
N LYS A 25 11.52 18.06 -1.60
CA LYS A 25 12.20 16.97 -2.30
C LYS A 25 11.38 15.70 -2.06
N ARG A 26 10.59 15.29 -3.05
CA ARG A 26 9.76 14.10 -2.96
C ARG A 26 10.64 12.90 -2.68
N VAL A 27 10.29 12.13 -1.67
CA VAL A 27 10.95 10.85 -1.37
C VAL A 27 10.72 9.92 -2.54
N LYS A 28 11.80 9.29 -3.02
CA LYS A 28 11.75 8.27 -4.07
C LYS A 28 12.07 6.91 -3.49
N ALA A 29 11.33 5.88 -3.92
CA ALA A 29 11.65 4.50 -3.62
C ALA A 29 12.91 4.08 -4.39
N PRO A 30 13.79 3.24 -3.81
CA PRO A 30 14.89 2.63 -4.54
C PRO A 30 14.39 1.84 -5.74
N ASP A 31 15.05 2.04 -6.89
CA ASP A 31 14.74 1.38 -8.15
C ASP A 31 15.87 0.38 -8.48
N ILE A 32 15.93 -0.68 -7.68
CA ILE A 32 16.88 -1.78 -7.84
C ILE A 32 16.09 -3.06 -8.06
N ALA A 33 16.27 -3.67 -9.24
CA ALA A 33 15.54 -4.86 -9.63
C ALA A 33 15.73 -6.00 -8.61
N GLY A 34 14.63 -6.61 -8.19
CA GLY A 34 14.62 -7.74 -7.27
C GLY A 34 14.92 -7.40 -5.80
N ALA A 35 15.29 -6.17 -5.47
CA ALA A 35 15.58 -5.79 -4.10
C ALA A 35 14.32 -5.30 -3.37
N CYS A 36 14.01 -5.95 -2.26
CA CYS A 36 12.90 -5.59 -1.37
C CYS A 36 13.44 -4.87 -0.14
N TYR A 37 12.83 -3.75 0.22
CA TYR A 37 13.26 -2.90 1.32
C TYR A 37 12.16 -2.69 2.34
N TYR A 38 12.52 -2.48 3.62
CA TYR A 38 11.65 -1.83 4.59
C TYR A 38 12.20 -0.44 4.96
N VAL A 39 11.31 0.47 5.28
CA VAL A 39 11.64 1.85 5.64
C VAL A 39 11.79 1.95 7.15
N GLY A 40 12.97 2.35 7.59
CA GLY A 40 13.25 2.74 8.97
C GLY A 40 13.24 4.25 9.15
N TYR A 41 12.97 4.68 10.38
CA TYR A 41 12.94 6.09 10.79
C TYR A 41 14.05 6.32 11.82
N PRO A 42 15.27 6.67 11.38
CA PRO A 42 16.37 6.93 12.31
C PRO A 42 16.09 8.20 13.16
N LYS A 43 16.59 8.21 14.41
CA LYS A 43 16.43 9.35 15.33
C LYS A 43 16.98 10.67 14.78
N ALA A 44 17.95 10.59 13.88
CA ALA A 44 18.53 11.75 13.19
C ALA A 44 17.59 12.36 12.12
N GLY A 45 16.41 11.77 11.90
CA GLY A 45 15.45 12.19 10.88
C GLY A 45 15.69 11.55 9.51
N GLY A 46 14.74 11.76 8.60
CA GLY A 46 14.76 11.18 7.26
C GLY A 46 14.26 9.74 7.20
N LEU A 47 14.35 9.16 6.01
CA LEU A 47 13.98 7.77 5.76
C LEU A 47 15.23 6.96 5.43
N LYS A 48 15.33 5.77 6.00
CA LYS A 48 16.38 4.81 5.70
C LYS A 48 15.76 3.56 5.09
N PHE A 49 16.17 3.23 3.86
CA PHE A 49 15.80 1.97 3.21
C PHE A 49 16.77 0.88 3.67
N ASN A 50 16.23 -0.09 4.40
CA ASN A 50 16.99 -1.26 4.84
C ASN A 50 16.57 -2.44 3.97
N GLU A 51 17.55 -3.14 3.42
CA GLU A 51 17.30 -4.29 2.57
C GLU A 51 16.67 -5.41 3.40
N LEU A 52 15.53 -5.92 2.96
CA LEU A 52 14.79 -7.03 3.58
C LEU A 52 15.12 -8.35 2.88
N SER A 53 15.20 -8.31 1.55
CA SER A 53 15.61 -9.47 0.73
C SER A 53 16.11 -9.04 -0.63
N LYS A 54 16.79 -9.98 -1.31
CA LYS A 54 17.28 -9.86 -2.69
C LYS A 54 16.61 -10.87 -3.58
N ASN A 55 16.61 -10.60 -4.88
CA ASN A 55 16.12 -11.52 -5.91
C ASN A 55 14.65 -11.90 -5.75
N GLU A 56 13.82 -10.97 -5.24
CA GLU A 56 12.37 -11.16 -5.27
C GLU A 56 11.90 -11.10 -6.74
N PRO A 57 11.07 -12.05 -7.17
CA PRO A 57 10.64 -12.14 -8.56
C PRO A 57 9.69 -11.00 -8.95
N ASP A 58 8.87 -10.54 -8.03
CA ASP A 58 7.82 -9.55 -8.28
C ASP A 58 7.46 -8.74 -7.02
N LEU A 59 6.54 -7.78 -7.21
CA LEU A 59 6.05 -6.88 -6.19
C LEU A 59 5.29 -7.63 -5.08
N GLU A 60 4.53 -8.66 -5.45
CA GLU A 60 3.70 -9.46 -4.56
C GLU A 60 4.56 -10.25 -3.58
N HIS A 61 5.66 -10.84 -4.03
CA HIS A 61 6.60 -11.55 -3.16
C HIS A 61 7.25 -10.60 -2.14
N CYS A 62 7.68 -9.41 -2.59
CA CYS A 62 8.17 -8.39 -1.66
C CYS A 62 7.07 -7.95 -0.67
N ALA A 63 5.82 -7.80 -1.12
CA ALA A 63 4.70 -7.44 -0.26
C ALA A 63 4.45 -8.50 0.83
N VAL A 64 4.50 -9.78 0.48
CA VAL A 64 4.38 -10.89 1.46
C VAL A 64 5.53 -10.86 2.46
N ARG A 65 6.77 -10.65 2.01
CA ARG A 65 7.92 -10.53 2.91
C ARG A 65 7.78 -9.36 3.88
N LEU A 66 7.36 -8.20 3.37
CA LEU A 66 7.14 -7.02 4.19
C LEU A 66 6.03 -7.24 5.22
N TYR A 67 4.95 -7.93 4.82
CA TYR A 67 3.87 -8.29 5.72
C TYR A 67 4.33 -9.22 6.83
N ASN A 68 5.12 -10.25 6.51
CA ASN A 68 5.68 -11.17 7.50
C ASN A 68 6.61 -10.42 8.47
N ALA A 69 7.53 -9.60 7.96
CA ALA A 69 8.38 -8.75 8.79
C ALA A 69 7.56 -7.85 9.74
N ARG A 70 6.42 -7.31 9.26
CA ARG A 70 5.48 -6.59 10.10
C ARG A 70 4.89 -7.47 11.21
N MET A 71 4.51 -8.71 10.92
CA MET A 71 3.96 -9.63 11.94
C MET A 71 4.99 -9.89 13.04
N ASP A 72 6.27 -10.09 12.68
CA ASP A 72 7.36 -10.25 13.62
C ASP A 72 7.57 -8.98 14.47
N MET A 73 7.52 -7.81 13.85
CA MET A 73 7.61 -6.53 14.56
C MET A 73 6.42 -6.33 15.52
N MET A 74 5.22 -6.79 15.16
CA MET A 74 4.06 -6.74 16.04
C MET A 74 4.21 -7.68 17.24
N ALA A 75 4.73 -8.88 17.03
CA ALA A 75 5.00 -9.83 18.12
C ALA A 75 5.99 -9.25 19.14
N THR A 76 6.98 -8.48 18.70
CA THR A 76 7.97 -7.79 19.54
C THR A 76 7.53 -6.39 20.00
N ARG A 77 6.31 -5.95 19.67
CA ARG A 77 5.75 -4.63 19.97
C ARG A 77 6.58 -3.46 19.44
N THR A 78 7.29 -3.68 18.34
CA THR A 78 8.11 -2.66 17.66
C THR A 78 7.45 -2.10 16.39
N ALA A 79 6.33 -2.69 15.95
CA ALA A 79 5.59 -2.22 14.79
C ALA A 79 4.80 -0.94 15.12
N GLY A 80 4.87 0.03 14.20
CA GLY A 80 3.95 1.17 14.18
C GLY A 80 2.57 0.80 13.60
N GLU A 81 1.77 1.79 13.25
CA GLU A 81 0.45 1.60 12.64
C GLU A 81 0.55 0.83 11.31
N GLN A 82 1.53 1.13 10.51
CA GLN A 82 1.86 0.41 9.27
C GLN A 82 3.37 0.25 9.12
N THR A 83 3.78 -0.75 8.36
CA THR A 83 5.18 -0.95 7.95
C THR A 83 5.30 -0.58 6.49
N ILE A 84 6.22 0.34 6.19
CA ILE A 84 6.44 0.82 4.83
C ILE A 84 7.64 0.09 4.23
N GLY A 85 7.52 -0.30 2.98
CA GLY A 85 8.59 -0.90 2.20
C GLY A 85 8.72 -0.28 0.82
N ALA A 86 9.63 -0.83 0.05
CA ALA A 86 9.84 -0.44 -1.34
C ALA A 86 10.33 -1.60 -2.19
N TYR A 87 9.91 -1.63 -3.44
CA TYR A 87 10.35 -2.57 -4.45
C TYR A 87 10.29 -1.91 -5.83
N ASN A 88 11.41 -1.95 -6.55
CA ASN A 88 11.48 -1.48 -7.95
C ASN A 88 10.78 -0.12 -8.17
N GLY A 89 11.18 0.91 -7.43
CA GLY A 89 10.62 2.26 -7.55
C GLY A 89 9.20 2.45 -7.01
N THR A 90 8.60 1.43 -6.40
CA THR A 90 7.23 1.42 -5.86
C THR A 90 7.26 1.29 -4.35
N PHE A 91 6.46 2.07 -3.64
CA PHE A 91 6.25 1.95 -2.20
C PHE A 91 5.20 0.89 -1.89
N LEU A 92 5.41 0.18 -0.78
CA LEU A 92 4.50 -0.79 -0.20
C LEU A 92 4.11 -0.33 1.22
N PHE A 93 2.84 -0.50 1.57
CA PHE A 93 2.27 -0.11 2.86
C PHE A 93 1.56 -1.31 3.46
N ALA A 94 2.23 -2.03 4.37
CA ALA A 94 1.69 -3.19 5.05
C ALA A 94 0.98 -2.79 6.34
N SER A 95 -0.30 -3.13 6.44
CA SER A 95 -1.13 -3.04 7.65
C SER A 95 -1.39 -4.43 8.23
N GLY A 96 -2.22 -4.55 9.27
CA GLY A 96 -2.64 -5.85 9.81
C GLY A 96 -3.60 -6.63 8.91
N ARG A 97 -4.17 -6.01 7.88
CA ARG A 97 -5.24 -6.58 7.05
C ARG A 97 -4.92 -6.63 5.56
N GLU A 98 -4.01 -5.78 5.10
CA GLU A 98 -3.72 -5.63 3.67
C GLU A 98 -2.32 -5.10 3.44
N VAL A 99 -1.83 -5.27 2.23
CA VAL A 99 -0.68 -4.55 1.68
C VAL A 99 -1.18 -3.72 0.51
N ARG A 100 -0.86 -2.43 0.53
CA ARG A 100 -1.19 -1.47 -0.53
C ARG A 100 0.10 -1.03 -1.22
N TYR A 101 -0.02 -0.51 -2.43
CA TYR A 101 1.12 0.03 -3.18
C TYR A 101 0.85 1.43 -3.70
N SER A 102 1.91 2.22 -3.89
CA SER A 102 1.87 3.53 -4.52
C SER A 102 3.21 3.87 -5.15
N ARG A 103 3.20 4.69 -6.19
CA ARG A 103 4.42 5.27 -6.75
C ARG A 103 4.96 6.43 -5.93
N HIS A 104 4.18 6.93 -4.99
CA HIS A 104 4.52 8.07 -4.14
C HIS A 104 4.49 7.66 -2.67
N TYR A 105 5.41 8.23 -1.89
CA TYR A 105 5.45 8.01 -0.45
C TYR A 105 4.19 8.58 0.24
N GLU A 106 3.71 9.73 -0.25
CA GLU A 106 2.50 10.39 0.22
C GLU A 106 1.45 10.40 -0.89
N GLY A 107 0.18 10.22 -0.52
CA GLY A 107 -0.95 10.25 -1.44
C GLY A 107 -1.71 8.93 -1.53
N PRO A 108 -2.50 8.74 -2.58
CA PRO A 108 -3.34 7.56 -2.72
C PRO A 108 -2.50 6.29 -2.91
N ALA A 109 -2.91 5.23 -2.21
CA ALA A 109 -2.33 3.91 -2.36
C ALA A 109 -3.43 2.90 -2.68
N PHE A 110 -3.13 1.92 -3.53
CA PHE A 110 -4.07 0.94 -4.06
C PHE A 110 -3.86 -0.42 -3.41
N PRO A 111 -4.91 -1.20 -3.19
CA PRO A 111 -4.79 -2.56 -2.66
C PRO A 111 -3.96 -3.43 -3.60
N LEU A 112 -2.97 -4.14 -3.05
CA LEU A 112 -2.17 -5.15 -3.75
C LEU A 112 -2.55 -6.55 -3.27
N LEU A 113 -2.53 -6.75 -1.95
CA LEU A 113 -2.90 -8.01 -1.31
C LEU A 113 -3.81 -7.71 -0.11
N VAL A 114 -4.78 -8.58 0.12
CA VAL A 114 -5.69 -8.51 1.27
C VAL A 114 -5.62 -9.81 2.06
N LYS A 115 -5.82 -9.72 3.37
CA LYS A 115 -5.85 -10.89 4.24
C LYS A 115 -7.20 -11.57 4.13
N ALA A 116 -7.21 -12.81 3.69
CA ALA A 116 -8.38 -13.68 3.64
C ALA A 116 -8.76 -14.17 5.07
N PRO A 117 -9.98 -14.70 5.26
CA PRO A 117 -10.43 -15.23 6.55
C PRO A 117 -9.54 -16.34 7.11
N ASP A 118 -8.91 -17.14 6.25
CA ASP A 118 -7.97 -18.22 6.59
C ASP A 118 -6.57 -17.68 6.98
N GLY A 119 -6.36 -16.35 6.90
CA GLY A 119 -5.12 -15.69 7.26
C GLY A 119 -4.12 -15.51 6.12
N ARG A 120 -4.35 -16.10 4.96
CA ARG A 120 -3.49 -15.94 3.78
C ARG A 120 -3.64 -14.56 3.16
N LEU A 121 -2.59 -14.07 2.49
CA LEU A 121 -2.66 -12.90 1.64
C LEU A 121 -3.03 -13.33 0.22
N VAL A 122 -4.06 -12.70 -0.31
CA VAL A 122 -4.61 -12.98 -1.66
C VAL A 122 -4.79 -11.68 -2.43
N ALA A 123 -4.83 -11.76 -3.75
CA ALA A 123 -5.17 -10.61 -4.57
C ALA A 123 -6.62 -10.14 -4.28
N PRO A 124 -6.89 -8.83 -4.30
CA PRO A 124 -8.25 -8.32 -4.11
C PRO A 124 -9.22 -8.93 -5.13
N GLY A 125 -10.38 -9.40 -4.65
CA GLY A 125 -11.39 -10.04 -5.49
C GLY A 125 -11.15 -11.52 -5.80
N SER A 126 -10.07 -12.13 -5.30
CA SER A 126 -9.88 -13.57 -5.39
C SER A 126 -10.93 -14.29 -4.56
N VAL A 127 -11.57 -15.30 -5.14
CA VAL A 127 -12.45 -16.21 -4.41
C VAL A 127 -11.58 -17.21 -3.68
N VAL A 128 -11.57 -17.14 -2.34
CA VAL A 128 -10.99 -18.23 -1.55
C VAL A 128 -11.97 -19.39 -1.61
N GLN A 129 -11.65 -20.42 -2.41
CA GLN A 129 -12.37 -21.68 -2.31
C GLN A 129 -12.10 -22.24 -0.91
N GLU A 130 -13.12 -22.22 -0.08
CA GLU A 130 -13.14 -23.01 1.13
C GLU A 130 -13.07 -24.46 0.69
N GLU A 131 -11.96 -25.15 0.96
CA GLU A 131 -11.89 -26.59 0.75
C GLU A 131 -13.05 -27.20 1.55
N ALA A 132 -14.02 -27.75 0.84
CA ALA A 132 -15.12 -28.47 1.46
C ALA A 132 -14.51 -29.53 2.40
N PRO A 133 -15.01 -29.68 3.65
CA PRO A 133 -14.48 -30.65 4.57
C PRO A 133 -14.51 -32.02 3.90
N THR A 134 -13.33 -32.61 3.75
CA THR A 134 -13.14 -33.96 3.17
C THR A 134 -13.88 -34.95 4.06
N GLY A 135 -15.10 -35.30 3.73
CA GLY A 135 -15.81 -36.31 4.51
C GLY A 135 -17.32 -36.43 4.33
N THR A 136 -17.97 -35.58 3.54
CA THR A 136 -19.38 -35.81 3.26
C THR A 136 -19.55 -36.06 1.77
N GLN A 137 -19.65 -37.33 1.38
CA GLN A 137 -20.18 -37.70 0.07
C GLN A 137 -21.62 -37.20 0.03
N VAL A 138 -21.86 -36.08 -0.60
CA VAL A 138 -23.21 -35.69 -0.99
C VAL A 138 -23.62 -36.61 -2.13
N THR A 139 -24.37 -37.67 -1.80
CA THR A 139 -25.08 -38.44 -2.80
C THR A 139 -26.16 -37.49 -3.37
N VAL A 140 -25.89 -36.92 -4.52
CA VAL A 140 -26.89 -36.18 -5.27
C VAL A 140 -27.81 -37.20 -5.89
N ASP A 141 -28.99 -37.40 -5.30
CA ASP A 141 -30.09 -38.09 -5.94
C ASP A 141 -30.52 -37.28 -7.17
N ILE A 142 -30.05 -37.68 -8.32
CA ILE A 142 -30.46 -37.10 -9.60
C ILE A 142 -31.89 -37.60 -9.86
N PRO A 143 -32.90 -36.69 -9.91
CA PRO A 143 -34.24 -37.12 -10.28
C PRO A 143 -34.23 -37.76 -11.67
N LYS A 144 -34.83 -38.93 -11.81
CA LYS A 144 -34.91 -39.67 -13.08
C LYS A 144 -35.81 -39.03 -14.14
N ASP A 145 -36.41 -37.89 -13.82
CA ASP A 145 -37.37 -37.20 -14.68
C ASP A 145 -36.82 -35.92 -15.28
N LEU A 146 -35.56 -35.95 -15.76
CA LEU A 146 -35.07 -34.87 -16.59
C LEU A 146 -35.71 -34.92 -17.98
N PRO A 147 -36.38 -33.86 -18.45
CA PRO A 147 -36.89 -33.80 -19.82
C PRO A 147 -35.72 -33.99 -20.80
N GLN A 148 -35.85 -34.98 -21.66
CA GLN A 148 -34.87 -35.22 -22.74
C GLN A 148 -34.91 -34.03 -23.69
N MET A 149 -33.81 -33.33 -23.87
CA MET A 149 -33.69 -32.32 -24.93
C MET A 149 -33.82 -32.96 -26.28
N PRO A 150 -34.62 -32.39 -27.22
CA PRO A 150 -34.74 -32.90 -28.57
C PRO A 150 -33.37 -32.89 -29.29
N SER A 151 -33.01 -34.02 -29.84
CA SER A 151 -31.76 -34.17 -30.59
C SER A 151 -31.91 -33.81 -32.08
N ASP A 152 -32.51 -32.65 -32.35
CA ASP A 152 -32.71 -32.21 -33.75
C ASP A 152 -31.84 -31.01 -34.06
N ALA A 153 -30.60 -31.25 -34.44
CA ALA A 153 -29.83 -30.31 -35.25
C ALA A 153 -28.87 -31.07 -36.17
N LYS A 154 -29.45 -31.74 -37.17
CA LYS A 154 -28.71 -32.19 -38.32
C LYS A 154 -29.44 -31.72 -39.59
N LYS A 155 -29.00 -30.54 -40.12
CA LYS A 155 -28.90 -30.32 -41.57
C LYS A 155 -28.12 -29.04 -41.86
#